data_2b4d076b76ada4b64a70fe8dfdea18cc
#
_entry.id   2b4d076b76ada4b64a70fe8dfdea18cc
#
_cell.length_a   1.000
_cell.length_b   1.000
_cell.length_c   1.000
_cell.angle_alpha   90.00
_cell.angle_beta   90.00
_cell.angle_gamma   90.00
#
_symmetry.space_group_name_H-M   'P 1'
#
loop_
_entity.id
_entity.type
_entity.pdbx_description
1 polymer ?
#
loop_
_entity_poly.entity_id
_entity_poly.type
_entity_poly.pdbx_seq_one_letter_code
_entity_poly.pdbx_strand_id
1 'polypeptide(L)'
;MSDVESSVIDFANNQIPYLEINLYGDKYNVVTMLLSGVSCLLIDGFNKAILIDAREYPARNVQEPEKYKVLRGSRDGFVETLILNTALIRRRIRNPEYICKVMRAGKSSRTDIAICYMNDRVDRKLLDRIISNIEKIDVDALTMNQESLSEAVYKGKWFNPFPKFRYTERPDTVAASVLEGQIAILVDNSPAAMLLPTTIFDVIEEADDYYFPPVTGTYLRLARMIVTVMSLLLTPLFLLYANNPEILPDWLMFTKIEQPEYVPIFWQLLILELAVDGLKLAAINTPSTLNTPLSLIAAIVIGEFSVNTGWFNQQTMLYMAVVAIANFTHENYELAYSVKFLRIIMLIFTQIFGLYGFIGGIIFTLAVVGLNKTIAGTSYVYPLMPLDFKVFLQRFYRVSLKAKNKK
;
A
#
# COMPACT_ATOMS: atom_id res chain seq x y z
N MET A 1 -4.95 -41.57 40.67
CA MET A 1 -5.01 -40.30 39.87
C MET A 1 -3.72 -40.06 39.09
N SER A 2 -2.54 -40.27 39.68
CA SER A 2 -1.24 -40.10 38.98
C SER A 2 -1.06 -41.01 37.75
N ASP A 3 -1.53 -42.25 37.83
CA ASP A 3 -1.36 -43.27 36.77
C ASP A 3 -2.24 -42.96 35.54
N VAL A 4 -3.43 -42.44 35.75
CA VAL A 4 -4.32 -42.04 34.64
C VAL A 4 -3.78 -40.79 33.94
N GLU A 5 -3.26 -39.84 34.72
CA GLU A 5 -2.68 -38.59 34.16
C GLU A 5 -1.42 -38.86 33.32
N SER A 6 -0.53 -39.72 33.82
CA SER A 6 0.67 -40.13 33.06
C SER A 6 0.33 -40.92 31.80
N SER A 7 -0.64 -41.81 31.85
CA SER A 7 -1.11 -42.63 30.73
C SER A 7 -1.76 -41.76 29.63
N VAL A 8 -2.53 -40.73 30.01
CA VAL A 8 -3.17 -39.81 29.04
C VAL A 8 -2.14 -38.89 28.38
N ILE A 9 -1.14 -38.42 29.13
CA ILE A 9 -0.04 -37.61 28.57
C ILE A 9 0.81 -38.46 27.62
N ASP A 10 1.11 -39.69 27.97
CA ASP A 10 1.84 -40.64 27.11
C ASP A 10 1.06 -40.96 25.83
N PHE A 11 -0.25 -41.18 25.95
CA PHE A 11 -1.14 -41.33 24.81
C PHE A 11 -1.13 -40.10 23.90
N ALA A 12 -1.26 -38.89 24.46
CA ALA A 12 -1.25 -37.64 23.68
C ALA A 12 0.06 -37.46 22.91
N ASN A 13 1.21 -37.75 23.55
CA ASN A 13 2.52 -37.50 22.93
C ASN A 13 2.96 -38.63 21.98
N ASN A 14 2.55 -39.86 22.18
CA ASN A 14 3.10 -41.02 21.47
C ASN A 14 2.11 -41.72 20.53
N GLN A 15 0.80 -41.51 20.70
CA GLN A 15 -0.22 -42.23 19.92
C GLN A 15 -1.00 -41.34 18.98
N ILE A 16 -0.97 -40.01 19.16
CA ILE A 16 -1.66 -39.10 18.29
C ILE A 16 -0.67 -38.61 17.20
N PRO A 17 -0.91 -38.89 15.92
CA PRO A 17 0.04 -38.58 14.82
C PRO A 17 0.00 -37.12 14.35
N TYR A 18 -0.12 -36.16 15.26
CA TYR A 18 -0.11 -34.71 14.96
C TYR A 18 0.99 -34.04 15.75
N LEU A 19 1.60 -33.01 15.13
CA LEU A 19 2.75 -32.30 15.69
C LEU A 19 2.36 -31.30 16.78
N GLU A 20 1.18 -30.67 16.67
CA GLU A 20 0.72 -29.66 17.62
C GLU A 20 -0.39 -30.22 18.51
N ILE A 21 0.03 -30.75 19.64
CA ILE A 21 -0.84 -31.23 20.70
C ILE A 21 -0.59 -30.40 21.95
N ASN A 22 -1.64 -29.80 22.48
CA ASN A 22 -1.57 -28.98 23.68
C ASN A 22 -2.56 -29.45 24.74
N LEU A 23 -2.16 -29.37 26.01
CA LEU A 23 -3.00 -29.75 27.16
C LEU A 23 -3.47 -28.48 27.87
N TYR A 24 -4.77 -28.25 27.91
CA TYR A 24 -5.37 -27.09 28.58
C TYR A 24 -6.32 -27.52 29.70
N GLY A 25 -6.11 -26.96 30.91
CA GLY A 25 -7.00 -27.14 32.05
C GLY A 25 -8.02 -26.05 32.26
N ASP A 26 -7.85 -24.92 31.56
CA ASP A 26 -8.75 -23.77 31.67
C ASP A 26 -9.86 -23.82 30.63
N LYS A 27 -11.11 -23.83 31.11
CA LYS A 27 -12.32 -23.89 30.29
C LYS A 27 -12.40 -22.79 29.25
N TYR A 28 -11.97 -21.54 29.60
CA TYR A 28 -12.05 -20.39 28.70
C TYR A 28 -11.12 -20.56 27.47
N ASN A 29 -9.90 -21.04 27.73
CA ASN A 29 -8.95 -21.30 26.64
C ASN A 29 -9.38 -22.50 25.78
N VAL A 30 -9.92 -23.55 26.38
CA VAL A 30 -10.45 -24.72 25.63
C VAL A 30 -11.58 -24.28 24.69
N VAL A 31 -12.57 -23.51 25.19
CA VAL A 31 -13.70 -23.04 24.38
C VAL A 31 -13.20 -22.08 23.26
N THR A 32 -12.24 -21.22 23.56
CA THR A 32 -11.67 -20.31 22.56
C THR A 32 -10.98 -21.09 21.43
N MET A 33 -10.20 -22.10 21.77
CA MET A 33 -9.51 -22.94 20.77
C MET A 33 -10.50 -23.80 19.98
N LEU A 34 -11.52 -24.34 20.63
CA LEU A 34 -12.59 -25.08 19.95
C LEU A 34 -13.33 -24.20 18.94
N LEU A 35 -13.68 -22.98 19.32
CA LEU A 35 -14.32 -22.00 18.43
C LEU A 35 -13.38 -21.53 17.31
N SER A 36 -12.07 -21.68 17.50
CA SER A 36 -11.07 -21.45 16.44
C SER A 36 -10.91 -22.64 15.48
N GLY A 37 -11.71 -23.73 15.67
CA GLY A 37 -11.68 -24.92 14.82
C GLY A 37 -10.67 -25.99 15.24
N VAL A 38 -10.01 -25.86 16.38
CA VAL A 38 -9.10 -26.89 16.92
C VAL A 38 -9.91 -28.09 17.46
N SER A 39 -9.51 -29.30 17.11
CA SER A 39 -10.16 -30.51 17.63
C SER A 39 -9.86 -30.67 19.11
N CYS A 40 -10.89 -30.95 19.90
CA CYS A 40 -10.78 -31.13 21.35
C CYS A 40 -11.17 -32.53 21.74
N LEU A 41 -10.26 -33.23 22.41
CA LEU A 41 -10.52 -34.55 22.98
C LEU A 41 -10.63 -34.42 24.51
N LEU A 42 -11.78 -34.80 25.03
CA LEU A 42 -12.06 -34.89 26.48
C LEU A 42 -12.09 -36.31 26.88
N ILE A 43 -11.33 -36.69 27.92
CA ILE A 43 -11.23 -38.07 28.43
C ILE A 43 -11.79 -38.07 29.85
N ASP A 44 -12.68 -39.00 30.11
CA ASP A 44 -13.29 -39.14 31.43
C ASP A 44 -12.21 -39.48 32.49
N GLY A 45 -12.29 -38.79 33.62
CA GLY A 45 -11.29 -38.91 34.68
C GLY A 45 -10.00 -38.08 34.47
N PHE A 46 -9.87 -37.31 33.38
CA PHE A 46 -8.75 -36.42 33.11
C PHE A 46 -9.16 -34.97 33.19
N ASN A 47 -8.47 -34.17 34.00
CA ASN A 47 -8.85 -32.77 34.28
C ASN A 47 -8.44 -31.76 33.22
N LYS A 48 -7.79 -32.19 32.12
CA LYS A 48 -7.34 -31.32 31.04
C LYS A 48 -7.93 -31.78 29.72
N ALA A 49 -8.15 -30.83 28.80
CA ALA A 49 -8.52 -31.13 27.44
C ALA A 49 -7.26 -31.30 26.57
N ILE A 50 -7.24 -32.31 25.71
CA ILE A 50 -6.21 -32.49 24.69
C ILE A 50 -6.69 -31.76 23.45
N LEU A 51 -6.00 -30.68 23.06
CA LEU A 51 -6.26 -29.91 21.86
C LEU A 51 -5.30 -30.38 20.75
N ILE A 52 -5.88 -30.79 19.63
CA ILE A 52 -5.15 -31.33 18.48
C ILE A 52 -5.38 -30.33 17.33
N ASP A 53 -4.32 -29.65 16.92
CA ASP A 53 -4.43 -28.74 15.77
C ASP A 53 -4.30 -29.54 14.47
N ALA A 54 -5.47 -29.93 13.94
CA ALA A 54 -5.63 -30.64 12.68
C ALA A 54 -6.43 -29.80 11.67
N ARG A 55 -6.35 -28.48 11.78
CA ARG A 55 -7.13 -27.56 10.95
C ARG A 55 -6.60 -27.54 9.52
N GLU A 56 -7.49 -27.78 8.57
CA GLU A 56 -7.31 -27.40 7.18
C GLU A 56 -8.17 -26.19 6.88
N TYR A 57 -7.55 -25.02 6.76
CA TYR A 57 -8.27 -23.82 6.37
C TYR A 57 -8.55 -23.85 4.86
N PRO A 58 -9.78 -23.52 4.43
CA PRO A 58 -10.01 -23.22 3.02
C PRO A 58 -9.11 -22.03 2.65
N ALA A 59 -8.09 -22.30 1.89
CA ALA A 59 -7.15 -21.29 1.45
C ALA A 59 -7.02 -21.34 -0.07
N ARG A 60 -6.96 -20.17 -0.71
CA ARG A 60 -6.58 -20.16 -2.12
C ARG A 60 -5.11 -20.52 -2.26
N ASN A 61 -4.78 -21.13 -3.38
CA ASN A 61 -3.38 -21.41 -3.69
C ASN A 61 -2.58 -20.10 -3.84
N VAL A 62 -1.29 -20.16 -3.49
CA VAL A 62 -0.35 -19.07 -3.72
C VAL A 62 -0.28 -18.75 -5.21
N GLN A 63 -0.69 -17.55 -5.59
CA GLN A 63 -0.74 -17.08 -6.98
C GLN A 63 -0.15 -15.68 -7.09
N GLU A 64 0.18 -15.27 -8.31
CA GLU A 64 0.64 -13.90 -8.58
C GLU A 64 -0.49 -12.90 -8.25
N PRO A 65 -0.18 -11.84 -7.47
CA PRO A 65 -1.16 -10.81 -7.14
C PRO A 65 -1.67 -10.11 -8.39
N GLU A 66 -2.95 -9.79 -8.46
CA GLU A 66 -3.48 -9.06 -9.62
C GLU A 66 -2.96 -7.64 -9.72
N LYS A 67 -2.83 -6.97 -8.57
CA LYS A 67 -2.44 -5.56 -8.47
C LYS A 67 -0.93 -5.34 -8.54
N TYR A 68 -0.14 -6.24 -7.95
CA TYR A 68 1.32 -6.11 -7.83
C TYR A 68 2.06 -7.05 -8.80
N LYS A 69 1.56 -7.15 -10.04
CA LYS A 69 2.20 -7.95 -11.09
C LYS A 69 3.56 -7.38 -11.45
N VAL A 70 4.50 -8.25 -11.75
CA VAL A 70 5.83 -7.87 -12.25
C VAL A 70 6.07 -8.47 -13.62
N LEU A 71 6.80 -7.72 -14.44
CA LEU A 71 7.19 -8.18 -15.75
C LEU A 71 8.19 -9.34 -15.65
N ARG A 72 9.01 -9.34 -14.59
CA ARG A 72 10.03 -10.36 -14.34
C ARG A 72 10.22 -10.55 -12.85
N GLY A 73 10.30 -11.80 -12.37
CA GLY A 73 10.58 -12.08 -10.96
C GLY A 73 9.73 -13.20 -10.38
N SER A 74 9.59 -13.22 -9.07
CA SER A 74 8.76 -14.17 -8.33
C SER A 74 7.28 -13.93 -8.62
N ARG A 75 6.51 -15.00 -8.79
CA ARG A 75 5.08 -14.95 -9.06
C ARG A 75 4.22 -15.40 -7.88
N ASP A 76 4.83 -15.61 -6.72
CA ASP A 76 4.09 -15.92 -5.51
C ASP A 76 3.62 -14.63 -4.82
N GLY A 77 2.38 -14.63 -4.42
CA GLY A 77 1.73 -13.58 -3.64
C GLY A 77 1.30 -14.09 -2.28
N PHE A 78 1.01 -13.17 -1.36
CA PHE A 78 0.36 -13.50 -0.10
C PHE A 78 -1.08 -13.96 -0.32
N VAL A 79 -1.55 -14.76 0.62
CA VAL A 79 -2.91 -15.26 0.68
C VAL A 79 -3.57 -14.79 1.99
N GLU A 80 -4.83 -15.13 2.21
CA GLU A 80 -5.56 -14.71 3.41
C GLU A 80 -5.03 -15.41 4.68
N THR A 81 -4.37 -16.57 4.56
CA THR A 81 -3.91 -17.38 5.70
C THR A 81 -2.57 -16.88 6.23
N LEU A 82 -2.53 -16.38 7.47
CA LEU A 82 -1.36 -15.80 8.12
C LEU A 82 -0.15 -16.75 8.16
N ILE A 83 -0.38 -18.03 8.48
CA ILE A 83 0.68 -19.03 8.60
C ILE A 83 1.41 -19.23 7.27
N LEU A 84 0.68 -19.32 6.16
CA LEU A 84 1.27 -19.43 4.83
C LEU A 84 2.11 -18.20 4.48
N ASN A 85 1.61 -17.01 4.83
CA ASN A 85 2.30 -15.73 4.56
C ASN A 85 3.62 -15.63 5.34
N THR A 86 3.62 -16.01 6.62
CA THR A 86 4.86 -16.03 7.42
C THR A 86 5.86 -17.07 6.90
N ALA A 87 5.40 -18.22 6.45
CA ALA A 87 6.23 -19.25 5.82
C ALA A 87 6.87 -18.78 4.50
N LEU A 88 6.14 -18.02 3.67
CA LEU A 88 6.67 -17.44 2.44
C LEU A 88 7.81 -16.46 2.71
N ILE A 89 7.75 -15.67 3.78
CA ILE A 89 8.85 -14.76 4.19
C ILE A 89 10.00 -15.58 4.77
N ARG A 90 9.72 -16.55 5.67
CA ARG A 90 10.75 -17.40 6.30
C ARG A 90 11.55 -18.19 5.26
N ARG A 91 10.91 -18.68 4.20
CA ARG A 91 11.58 -19.37 3.10
C ARG A 91 12.65 -18.51 2.42
N ARG A 92 12.45 -17.17 2.39
CA ARG A 92 13.37 -16.21 1.79
C ARG A 92 14.44 -15.70 2.76
N ILE A 93 14.09 -15.59 4.05
CA ILE A 93 15.01 -15.12 5.10
C ILE A 93 15.36 -16.29 6.00
N ARG A 94 16.47 -16.98 5.68
CA ARG A 94 16.97 -18.14 6.44
C ARG A 94 18.04 -17.72 7.46
N ASN A 95 17.74 -16.67 8.23
CA ASN A 95 18.62 -16.10 9.24
C ASN A 95 17.99 -16.27 10.63
N PRO A 96 18.72 -16.69 11.67
CA PRO A 96 18.21 -16.80 13.04
C PRO A 96 17.78 -15.44 13.62
N GLU A 97 18.35 -14.33 13.16
CA GLU A 97 17.95 -12.97 13.58
C GLU A 97 16.58 -12.53 13.03
N TYR A 98 15.99 -13.27 12.09
CA TYR A 98 14.63 -13.01 11.66
C TYR A 98 13.63 -13.51 12.70
N ILE A 99 12.88 -12.58 13.26
CA ILE A 99 11.83 -12.86 14.25
C ILE A 99 10.45 -12.61 13.62
N CYS A 100 9.53 -13.50 13.88
CA CYS A 100 8.12 -13.35 13.60
C CYS A 100 7.36 -13.48 14.94
N LYS A 101 6.93 -12.33 15.49
CA LYS A 101 6.16 -12.27 16.74
C LYS A 101 4.69 -12.27 16.44
N VAL A 102 3.96 -13.30 16.89
CA VAL A 102 2.50 -13.37 16.74
C VAL A 102 1.83 -12.73 17.94
N MET A 103 0.82 -11.91 17.69
CA MET A 103 -0.01 -11.21 18.68
C MET A 103 -1.48 -11.33 18.28
N ARG A 104 -2.39 -10.98 19.17
CA ARG A 104 -3.85 -10.97 18.91
C ARG A 104 -4.42 -9.61 19.23
N ALA A 105 -5.37 -9.14 18.41
CA ALA A 105 -6.12 -7.93 18.67
C ALA A 105 -7.61 -8.11 18.37
N GLY A 106 -8.44 -7.27 19.02
CA GLY A 106 -9.90 -7.37 18.99
C GLY A 106 -10.46 -8.28 20.08
N LYS A 107 -11.51 -7.84 20.77
CA LYS A 107 -12.16 -8.59 21.86
C LYS A 107 -12.90 -9.81 21.34
N SER A 108 -13.73 -9.60 20.30
CA SER A 108 -14.55 -10.63 19.68
C SER A 108 -13.85 -11.32 18.51
N SER A 109 -13.16 -10.56 17.63
CA SER A 109 -12.50 -11.14 16.45
C SER A 109 -11.23 -11.93 16.80
N ARG A 110 -10.48 -11.51 17.83
CA ARG A 110 -9.19 -12.11 18.24
C ARG A 110 -8.28 -12.41 17.06
N THR A 111 -8.20 -11.45 16.16
CA THR A 111 -7.46 -11.57 14.90
C THR A 111 -5.97 -11.75 15.18
N ASP A 112 -5.37 -12.78 14.59
CA ASP A 112 -3.94 -13.03 14.69
C ASP A 112 -3.16 -12.04 13.84
N ILE A 113 -2.09 -11.46 14.41
CA ILE A 113 -1.23 -10.46 13.77
C ILE A 113 0.22 -10.95 13.93
N ALA A 114 0.96 -11.00 12.82
CA ALA A 114 2.38 -11.34 12.84
C ALA A 114 3.23 -10.09 12.55
N ILE A 115 4.16 -9.78 13.45
CA ILE A 115 5.16 -8.72 13.30
C ILE A 115 6.48 -9.38 12.93
N CYS A 116 6.94 -9.12 11.70
CA CYS A 116 8.15 -9.71 11.13
C CYS A 116 9.26 -8.66 11.03
N TYR A 117 10.43 -8.95 11.56
CA TYR A 117 11.57 -8.03 11.57
C TYR A 117 12.91 -8.74 11.73
N MET A 118 14.01 -8.05 11.41
CA MET A 118 15.37 -8.48 11.72
C MET A 118 15.80 -7.90 13.08
N ASN A 119 16.15 -8.76 14.01
CA ASN A 119 16.49 -8.38 15.39
C ASN A 119 17.74 -7.52 15.51
N ASP A 120 18.71 -7.70 14.59
CA ASP A 120 19.99 -6.97 14.49
C ASP A 120 19.89 -5.62 13.77
N ARG A 121 18.76 -5.31 13.09
CA ARG A 121 18.61 -4.15 12.19
C ARG A 121 17.42 -3.25 12.50
N VAL A 122 16.43 -3.76 13.20
CA VAL A 122 15.18 -3.03 13.49
C VAL A 122 15.40 -1.85 14.42
N ASP A 123 14.69 -0.76 14.18
CA ASP A 123 14.56 0.33 15.16
C ASP A 123 13.71 -0.16 16.34
N ARG A 124 14.40 -0.42 17.47
CA ARG A 124 13.79 -0.94 18.71
C ARG A 124 12.71 0.01 19.24
N LYS A 125 12.93 1.32 19.18
CA LYS A 125 11.96 2.30 19.69
C LYS A 125 10.67 2.28 18.89
N LEU A 126 10.78 2.11 17.56
CA LEU A 126 9.63 1.97 16.70
C LEU A 126 8.91 0.66 16.96
N LEU A 127 9.65 -0.46 17.05
CA LEU A 127 9.10 -1.80 17.30
C LEU A 127 8.32 -1.83 18.62
N ASP A 128 8.90 -1.35 19.72
CA ASP A 128 8.26 -1.35 21.04
C ASP A 128 6.99 -0.48 21.04
N ARG A 129 7.02 0.66 20.34
CA ARG A 129 5.84 1.51 20.17
C ARG A 129 4.72 0.78 19.41
N ILE A 130 5.03 0.07 18.33
CA ILE A 130 4.05 -0.67 17.56
C ILE A 130 3.44 -1.79 18.39
N ILE A 131 4.27 -2.59 19.06
CA ILE A 131 3.83 -3.65 19.95
C ILE A 131 2.91 -3.09 21.03
N SER A 132 3.34 -2.01 21.73
CA SER A 132 2.52 -1.37 22.75
C SER A 132 1.21 -0.80 22.21
N ASN A 133 1.20 -0.28 20.98
CA ASN A 133 -0.03 0.22 20.37
C ASN A 133 -0.99 -0.94 20.04
N ILE A 134 -0.47 -2.05 19.52
CA ILE A 134 -1.29 -3.25 19.25
C ILE A 134 -1.86 -3.85 20.54
N GLU A 135 -1.07 -3.93 21.61
CA GLU A 135 -1.52 -4.41 22.93
C GLU A 135 -2.62 -3.55 23.54
N LYS A 136 -2.62 -2.25 23.23
CA LYS A 136 -3.60 -1.28 23.73
C LYS A 136 -4.85 -1.14 22.85
N ILE A 137 -4.97 -1.93 21.79
CA ILE A 137 -6.17 -1.89 20.94
C ILE A 137 -7.36 -2.38 21.74
N ASP A 138 -8.29 -1.48 22.00
CA ASP A 138 -9.55 -1.74 22.70
C ASP A 138 -10.73 -1.59 21.74
N VAL A 139 -10.75 -2.44 20.70
CA VAL A 139 -11.87 -2.54 19.76
C VAL A 139 -12.50 -3.92 19.84
N ASP A 140 -13.77 -4.01 19.51
CA ASP A 140 -14.48 -5.29 19.54
C ASP A 140 -13.94 -6.24 18.44
N ALA A 141 -13.82 -5.75 17.21
CA ALA A 141 -13.34 -6.55 16.09
C ALA A 141 -12.53 -5.70 15.10
N LEU A 142 -11.52 -6.32 14.47
CA LEU A 142 -10.80 -5.78 13.32
C LEU A 142 -11.52 -6.20 12.03
N THR A 143 -12.64 -5.52 11.72
CA THR A 143 -13.56 -5.93 10.64
C THR A 143 -12.96 -5.80 9.24
N MET A 144 -12.11 -4.81 9.02
CA MET A 144 -11.39 -4.57 7.75
C MET A 144 -9.91 -4.97 7.88
N ASN A 145 -9.62 -5.96 8.71
CA ASN A 145 -8.30 -6.57 8.90
C ASN A 145 -7.17 -5.53 9.02
N GLN A 146 -6.32 -5.43 8.00
CA GLN A 146 -5.16 -4.54 7.99
C GLN A 146 -5.53 -3.05 8.08
N GLU A 147 -6.63 -2.62 7.46
CA GLU A 147 -7.06 -1.21 7.51
C GLU A 147 -7.53 -0.84 8.92
N SER A 148 -8.34 -1.70 9.56
CA SER A 148 -8.75 -1.51 10.95
C SER A 148 -7.53 -1.49 11.89
N LEU A 149 -6.51 -2.31 11.62
CA LEU A 149 -5.26 -2.29 12.38
C LEU A 149 -4.50 -0.98 12.16
N SER A 150 -4.42 -0.50 10.91
CA SER A 150 -3.72 0.75 10.59
C SER A 150 -4.32 1.94 11.32
N GLU A 151 -5.64 2.04 11.35
CA GLU A 151 -6.37 3.08 12.08
C GLU A 151 -6.18 2.98 13.60
N ALA A 152 -6.16 1.77 14.15
CA ALA A 152 -5.99 1.53 15.57
C ALA A 152 -4.56 1.83 16.05
N VAL A 153 -3.54 1.48 15.25
CA VAL A 153 -2.12 1.67 15.58
C VAL A 153 -1.68 3.13 15.35
N TYR A 154 -2.21 3.77 14.31
CA TYR A 154 -1.81 5.12 13.92
C TYR A 154 -2.97 6.11 14.01
N LYS A 155 -2.99 6.91 15.05
CA LYS A 155 -3.91 8.05 15.21
C LYS A 155 -3.47 9.20 14.30
N GLY A 156 -3.66 9.04 13.00
CA GLY A 156 -3.36 10.07 12.00
C GLY A 156 -4.33 11.24 12.03
N LYS A 157 -3.92 12.34 11.39
CA LYS A 157 -4.83 13.45 11.11
C LYS A 157 -5.69 13.05 9.92
N TRP A 158 -7.01 13.01 10.07
CA TRP A 158 -7.98 12.59 9.05
C TRP A 158 -7.85 13.33 7.70
N PHE A 159 -7.33 14.55 7.71
CA PHE A 159 -7.14 15.37 6.51
C PHE A 159 -5.78 15.13 5.81
N ASN A 160 -4.94 14.22 6.32
CA ASN A 160 -3.65 13.92 5.70
C ASN A 160 -3.79 12.69 4.79
N PRO A 161 -3.84 12.87 3.44
CA PRO A 161 -4.10 11.79 2.51
C PRO A 161 -2.86 10.94 2.19
N PHE A 162 -1.67 11.30 2.73
CA PHE A 162 -0.44 10.59 2.41
C PHE A 162 -0.35 9.25 3.12
N PRO A 163 0.02 8.16 2.41
CA PRO A 163 0.20 6.83 2.97
C PRO A 163 1.23 6.83 4.09
N LYS A 164 0.93 6.15 5.18
CA LYS A 164 1.83 5.97 6.33
C LYS A 164 2.42 4.57 6.38
N PHE A 165 1.75 3.66 5.74
CA PHE A 165 2.19 2.29 5.51
C PHE A 165 2.39 2.07 4.01
N ARG A 166 3.32 1.20 3.66
CA ARG A 166 3.39 0.66 2.31
C ARG A 166 2.77 -0.71 2.32
N TYR A 167 1.69 -0.87 1.57
CA TYR A 167 1.04 -2.17 1.39
C TYR A 167 1.69 -2.92 0.22
N THR A 168 1.83 -4.23 0.37
CA THR A 168 2.30 -5.09 -0.72
C THR A 168 1.80 -6.51 -0.54
N GLU A 169 1.37 -7.14 -1.62
CA GLU A 169 0.98 -8.55 -1.65
C GLU A 169 2.16 -9.46 -2.02
N ARG A 170 3.38 -8.91 -2.10
CA ARG A 170 4.58 -9.60 -2.59
C ARG A 170 5.53 -10.02 -1.48
N PRO A 171 5.70 -11.33 -1.24
CA PRO A 171 6.63 -11.83 -0.21
C PRO A 171 8.10 -11.49 -0.48
N ASP A 172 8.52 -11.35 -1.75
CA ASP A 172 9.88 -10.96 -2.10
C ASP A 172 10.20 -9.51 -1.73
N THR A 173 9.26 -8.60 -1.97
CA THR A 173 9.36 -7.19 -1.54
C THR A 173 9.42 -7.07 -0.03
N VAL A 174 8.56 -7.81 0.69
CA VAL A 174 8.56 -7.83 2.15
C VAL A 174 9.88 -8.37 2.71
N ALA A 175 10.37 -9.48 2.16
CA ALA A 175 11.64 -10.06 2.61
C ALA A 175 12.82 -9.10 2.38
N ALA A 176 12.87 -8.39 1.24
CA ALA A 176 13.89 -7.37 0.97
C ALA A 176 13.81 -6.22 1.97
N SER A 177 12.60 -5.68 2.23
CA SER A 177 12.38 -4.59 3.17
C SER A 177 12.74 -4.96 4.61
N VAL A 178 12.38 -6.17 5.05
CA VAL A 178 12.73 -6.68 6.38
C VAL A 178 14.25 -6.85 6.52
N LEU A 179 14.94 -7.34 5.49
CA LEU A 179 16.41 -7.43 5.47
C LEU A 179 17.08 -6.04 5.49
N GLU A 180 16.41 -4.98 5.06
CA GLU A 180 16.87 -3.59 5.15
C GLU A 180 16.57 -2.95 6.51
N GLY A 181 15.88 -3.65 7.42
CA GLY A 181 15.57 -3.19 8.77
C GLY A 181 14.16 -2.62 8.95
N GLN A 182 13.30 -2.69 7.93
CA GLN A 182 11.89 -2.35 8.08
C GLN A 182 11.14 -3.42 8.87
N ILE A 183 9.99 -3.03 9.42
CA ILE A 183 9.06 -3.93 10.10
C ILE A 183 7.94 -4.26 9.12
N ALA A 184 7.61 -5.53 9.00
CA ALA A 184 6.44 -5.98 8.26
C ALA A 184 5.37 -6.49 9.22
N ILE A 185 4.13 -6.05 9.04
CA ILE A 185 2.97 -6.51 9.80
C ILE A 185 2.07 -7.26 8.84
N LEU A 186 1.74 -8.49 9.18
CA LEU A 186 0.77 -9.33 8.51
C LEU A 186 -0.44 -9.49 9.42
N VAL A 187 -1.63 -9.44 8.85
CA VAL A 187 -2.90 -9.62 9.56
C VAL A 187 -3.61 -10.81 8.96
N ASP A 188 -4.16 -11.67 9.80
CA ASP A 188 -4.92 -12.82 9.33
C ASP A 188 -6.15 -12.37 8.52
N ASN A 189 -6.57 -13.17 7.55
CA ASN A 189 -7.60 -12.84 6.56
C ASN A 189 -7.25 -11.65 5.65
N SER A 190 -5.95 -11.31 5.50
CA SER A 190 -5.50 -10.25 4.59
C SER A 190 -4.36 -10.73 3.69
N PRO A 191 -4.47 -10.57 2.36
CA PRO A 191 -3.44 -10.98 1.41
C PRO A 191 -2.33 -9.93 1.24
N ALA A 192 -2.24 -8.93 2.11
CA ALA A 192 -1.22 -7.89 2.01
C ALA A 192 -0.47 -7.68 3.32
N ALA A 193 0.82 -7.37 3.20
CA ALA A 193 1.66 -6.95 4.31
C ALA A 193 1.74 -5.42 4.38
N MET A 194 1.81 -4.89 5.60
CA MET A 194 2.05 -3.49 5.91
C MET A 194 3.53 -3.29 6.25
N LEU A 195 4.24 -2.49 5.49
CA LEU A 195 5.65 -2.15 5.73
C LEU A 195 5.78 -0.78 6.39
N LEU A 196 6.70 -0.67 7.36
CA LEU A 196 7.01 0.57 8.07
C LEU A 196 8.46 0.57 8.60
N PRO A 197 9.10 1.75 8.82
CA PRO A 197 8.59 3.07 8.45
C PRO A 197 8.56 3.26 6.93
N THR A 198 7.67 4.12 6.43
CA THR A 198 7.50 4.36 4.99
C THR A 198 7.74 5.82 4.66
N THR A 199 8.58 6.09 3.67
CA THR A 199 8.84 7.41 3.10
C THR A 199 8.14 7.54 1.75
N ILE A 200 8.04 8.76 1.20
CA ILE A 200 7.47 8.97 -0.13
C ILE A 200 8.22 8.18 -1.23
N PHE A 201 9.55 8.06 -1.08
CA PHE A 201 10.37 7.31 -2.03
C PHE A 201 10.07 5.81 -2.00
N ASP A 202 9.81 5.24 -0.80
CA ASP A 202 9.46 3.83 -0.66
C ASP A 202 8.10 3.51 -1.31
N VAL A 203 7.18 4.48 -1.34
CA VAL A 203 5.85 4.34 -1.98
C VAL A 203 5.93 4.40 -3.50
N ILE A 204 6.88 5.17 -4.06
CA ILE A 204 7.08 5.30 -5.52
C ILE A 204 7.89 4.11 -6.08
N GLU A 205 8.70 3.47 -5.25
CA GLU A 205 9.59 2.39 -5.63
C GLU A 205 8.83 1.07 -5.85
N GLU A 206 9.09 0.38 -6.95
CA GLU A 206 8.45 -0.89 -7.32
C GLU A 206 9.43 -2.05 -7.40
N ALA A 207 8.91 -3.28 -7.31
CA ALA A 207 9.70 -4.50 -7.37
C ALA A 207 10.44 -4.65 -8.71
N ASP A 208 9.83 -4.23 -9.81
CA ASP A 208 10.43 -4.30 -11.15
C ASP A 208 11.74 -3.54 -11.26
N ASP A 209 11.95 -2.47 -10.50
CA ASP A 209 13.21 -1.72 -10.48
C ASP A 209 14.41 -2.61 -10.14
N TYR A 210 14.18 -3.65 -9.33
CA TYR A 210 15.22 -4.56 -8.87
C TYR A 210 15.40 -5.79 -9.77
N TYR A 211 14.38 -6.16 -10.52
CA TYR A 211 14.44 -7.31 -11.42
C TYR A 211 15.08 -7.02 -12.77
N PHE A 212 15.11 -5.76 -13.19
CA PHE A 212 15.78 -5.33 -14.42
C PHE A 212 17.27 -4.98 -14.19
N PRO A 213 18.10 -4.88 -15.23
CA PRO A 213 19.46 -4.35 -15.12
C PRO A 213 19.49 -2.94 -14.51
N PRO A 214 20.61 -2.53 -13.86
CA PRO A 214 20.67 -1.23 -13.17
C PRO A 214 20.25 -0.02 -14.00
N VAL A 215 20.61 0.02 -15.28
CA VAL A 215 20.27 1.11 -16.20
C VAL A 215 18.73 1.16 -16.41
N THR A 216 18.12 0.03 -16.74
CA THR A 216 16.67 -0.06 -16.96
C THR A 216 15.89 0.23 -15.69
N GLY A 217 16.29 -0.34 -14.53
CA GLY A 217 15.64 -0.05 -13.26
C GLY A 217 15.77 1.43 -12.85
N THR A 218 16.91 2.07 -13.14
CA THR A 218 17.09 3.52 -12.94
C THR A 218 16.14 4.33 -13.84
N TYR A 219 16.03 3.95 -15.11
CA TYR A 219 15.14 4.62 -16.05
C TYR A 219 13.66 4.53 -15.60
N LEU A 220 13.18 3.33 -15.22
CA LEU A 220 11.81 3.13 -14.75
C LEU A 220 11.51 3.97 -13.51
N ARG A 221 12.44 4.01 -12.56
CA ARG A 221 12.32 4.81 -11.34
C ARG A 221 12.25 6.32 -11.64
N LEU A 222 13.13 6.83 -12.50
CA LEU A 222 13.09 8.23 -12.93
C LEU A 222 11.82 8.56 -13.70
N ALA A 223 11.38 7.67 -14.59
CA ALA A 223 10.15 7.85 -15.34
C ALA A 223 8.93 7.98 -14.39
N ARG A 224 8.81 7.13 -13.36
CA ARG A 224 7.73 7.24 -12.36
C ARG A 224 7.77 8.55 -11.59
N MET A 225 8.96 8.99 -11.16
CA MET A 225 9.11 10.28 -10.48
C MET A 225 8.68 11.45 -11.38
N ILE A 226 9.11 11.46 -12.64
CA ILE A 226 8.72 12.48 -13.62
C ILE A 226 7.20 12.44 -13.83
N VAL A 227 6.60 11.27 -14.03
CA VAL A 227 5.16 11.09 -14.22
C VAL A 227 4.39 11.60 -13.00
N THR A 228 4.86 11.33 -11.78
CA THR A 228 4.26 11.85 -10.54
C THR A 228 4.26 13.37 -10.50
N VAL A 229 5.38 14.01 -10.81
CA VAL A 229 5.49 15.47 -10.86
C VAL A 229 4.63 16.05 -11.99
N MET A 230 4.64 15.43 -13.17
CA MET A 230 3.77 15.83 -14.27
C MET A 230 2.29 15.73 -13.92
N SER A 231 1.88 14.65 -13.27
CA SER A 231 0.48 14.49 -12.86
C SER A 231 0.01 15.58 -11.89
N LEU A 232 0.92 16.12 -11.09
CA LEU A 232 0.63 17.22 -10.16
C LEU A 232 0.55 18.59 -10.87
N LEU A 233 1.51 18.88 -11.75
CA LEU A 233 1.73 20.23 -12.27
C LEU A 233 1.04 20.52 -13.61
N LEU A 234 0.77 19.48 -14.42
CA LEU A 234 0.38 19.66 -15.83
C LEU A 234 -0.92 20.43 -15.99
N THR A 235 -1.98 20.05 -15.29
CA THR A 235 -3.29 20.72 -15.44
C THR A 235 -3.34 22.11 -14.79
N PRO A 236 -2.72 22.38 -13.60
CA PRO A 236 -2.62 23.74 -13.10
C PRO A 236 -1.79 24.67 -14.00
N LEU A 237 -0.72 24.15 -14.60
CA LEU A 237 0.10 24.89 -15.56
C LEU A 237 -0.68 25.20 -16.84
N PHE A 238 -1.42 24.22 -17.36
CA PHE A 238 -2.31 24.43 -18.50
C PHE A 238 -3.37 25.49 -18.20
N LEU A 239 -4.02 25.43 -17.03
CA LEU A 239 -5.00 26.43 -16.61
C LEU A 239 -4.38 27.84 -16.54
N LEU A 240 -3.15 27.93 -16.02
CA LEU A 240 -2.42 29.21 -15.95
C LEU A 240 -2.21 29.81 -17.34
N TYR A 241 -1.75 28.99 -18.29
CA TYR A 241 -1.51 29.45 -19.67
C TYR A 241 -2.80 29.75 -20.41
N ALA A 242 -3.83 28.96 -20.20
CA ALA A 242 -5.13 29.18 -20.82
C ALA A 242 -5.76 30.53 -20.39
N ASN A 243 -5.64 30.88 -19.10
CA ASN A 243 -6.14 32.14 -18.57
C ASN A 243 -5.23 33.34 -18.90
N ASN A 244 -3.94 33.10 -19.24
CA ASN A 244 -2.95 34.15 -19.51
C ASN A 244 -2.11 33.80 -20.75
N PRO A 245 -2.70 33.88 -21.96
CA PRO A 245 -2.01 33.50 -23.21
C PRO A 245 -0.72 34.29 -23.48
N GLU A 246 -0.56 35.45 -22.88
CA GLU A 246 0.62 36.30 -23.01
C GLU A 246 1.89 35.72 -22.36
N ILE A 247 1.71 34.82 -21.40
CA ILE A 247 2.84 34.15 -20.70
C ILE A 247 3.35 32.96 -21.52
N LEU A 248 2.62 32.56 -22.58
CA LEU A 248 2.95 31.39 -23.36
C LEU A 248 4.22 31.61 -24.18
N PRO A 249 5.26 30.75 -24.04
CA PRO A 249 6.43 30.83 -24.91
C PRO A 249 6.09 30.56 -26.39
N ASP A 250 6.80 31.15 -27.32
CA ASP A 250 6.53 31.00 -28.76
C ASP A 250 6.48 29.57 -29.25
N TRP A 251 7.33 28.68 -28.69
CA TRP A 251 7.38 27.27 -29.05
C TRP A 251 6.18 26.45 -28.54
N LEU A 252 5.38 26.99 -27.62
CA LEU A 252 4.12 26.42 -27.13
C LEU A 252 2.87 27.06 -27.70
N MET A 253 3.00 28.03 -28.60
CA MET A 253 1.86 28.74 -29.20
C MET A 253 0.83 27.82 -29.86
N PHE A 254 1.25 26.63 -30.33
CA PHE A 254 0.35 25.63 -30.89
C PHE A 254 -0.64 25.05 -29.88
N THR A 255 -0.40 25.25 -28.58
CA THR A 255 -1.31 24.78 -27.51
C THR A 255 -2.37 25.81 -27.13
N LYS A 256 -2.34 27.01 -27.76
CA LYS A 256 -3.31 28.06 -27.54
C LYS A 256 -4.71 27.59 -27.94
N ILE A 257 -5.69 27.88 -27.10
CA ILE A 257 -7.08 27.55 -27.37
C ILE A 257 -7.64 28.58 -28.33
N GLU A 258 -8.05 28.15 -29.52
CA GLU A 258 -8.63 29.00 -30.57
C GLU A 258 -10.15 28.89 -30.63
N GLN A 259 -10.73 27.84 -30.03
CA GLN A 259 -12.17 27.61 -30.05
C GLN A 259 -12.89 28.41 -28.97
N PRO A 260 -14.13 28.85 -29.22
CA PRO A 260 -14.93 29.55 -28.23
C PRO A 260 -15.21 28.62 -27.03
N GLU A 261 -15.00 29.13 -25.83
CA GLU A 261 -15.23 28.40 -24.57
C GLU A 261 -16.67 28.62 -24.10
N TYR A 262 -17.50 27.57 -24.15
CA TYR A 262 -18.85 27.60 -23.56
C TYR A 262 -18.80 27.32 -22.05
N VAL A 263 -17.85 26.49 -21.62
CA VAL A 263 -17.59 26.15 -20.21
C VAL A 263 -16.19 26.60 -19.85
N PRO A 264 -15.99 27.41 -18.80
CA PRO A 264 -14.64 27.83 -18.38
C PRO A 264 -13.72 26.63 -18.12
N ILE A 265 -12.45 26.73 -18.53
CA ILE A 265 -11.47 25.62 -18.48
C ILE A 265 -11.34 25.03 -17.08
N PHE A 266 -11.37 25.85 -16.04
CA PHE A 266 -11.34 25.40 -14.67
C PHE A 266 -12.43 24.36 -14.37
N TRP A 267 -13.66 24.63 -14.79
CA TRP A 267 -14.77 23.69 -14.59
C TRP A 267 -14.65 22.45 -15.48
N GLN A 268 -14.15 22.60 -16.71
CA GLN A 268 -13.86 21.47 -17.58
C GLN A 268 -12.89 20.49 -16.89
N LEU A 269 -11.79 21.01 -16.33
CA LEU A 269 -10.79 20.21 -15.62
C LEU A 269 -11.37 19.50 -14.39
N LEU A 270 -12.17 20.21 -13.56
CA LEU A 270 -12.79 19.60 -12.38
C LEU A 270 -13.82 18.52 -12.73
N ILE A 271 -14.65 18.75 -13.75
CA ILE A 271 -15.65 17.77 -14.21
C ILE A 271 -14.92 16.52 -14.74
N LEU A 272 -13.84 16.69 -15.50
CA LEU A 272 -13.06 15.58 -16.02
C LEU A 272 -12.33 14.79 -14.91
N GLU A 273 -11.82 15.48 -13.85
CA GLU A 273 -11.29 14.79 -12.66
C GLU A 273 -12.33 13.87 -12.02
N LEU A 274 -13.57 14.34 -11.91
CA LEU A 274 -14.67 13.54 -11.35
C LEU A 274 -15.09 12.42 -12.32
N ALA A 275 -15.11 12.70 -13.63
CA ALA A 275 -15.45 11.70 -14.65
C ALA A 275 -14.44 10.54 -14.68
N VAL A 276 -13.14 10.84 -14.55
CA VAL A 276 -12.08 9.82 -14.47
C VAL A 276 -12.25 8.94 -13.23
N ASP A 277 -12.61 9.51 -12.07
CA ASP A 277 -12.91 8.71 -10.88
C ASP A 277 -14.17 7.87 -11.07
N GLY A 278 -15.21 8.45 -11.68
CA GLY A 278 -16.44 7.71 -12.02
C GLY A 278 -16.14 6.50 -12.90
N LEU A 279 -15.26 6.64 -13.89
CA LEU A 279 -14.82 5.52 -14.73
C LEU A 279 -14.04 4.45 -13.94
N LYS A 280 -13.18 4.87 -13.01
CA LYS A 280 -12.47 3.91 -12.13
C LYS A 280 -13.44 3.12 -11.26
N LEU A 281 -14.40 3.80 -10.63
CA LEU A 281 -15.41 3.16 -9.80
C LEU A 281 -16.32 2.24 -10.62
N ALA A 282 -16.71 2.66 -11.82
CA ALA A 282 -17.47 1.83 -12.72
C ALA A 282 -16.71 0.57 -13.14
N ALA A 283 -15.41 0.69 -13.46
CA ALA A 283 -14.57 -0.43 -13.83
C ALA A 283 -14.42 -1.48 -12.71
N ILE A 284 -14.32 -1.04 -11.45
CA ILE A 284 -14.23 -1.94 -10.29
C ILE A 284 -15.55 -2.73 -10.08
N ASN A 285 -16.68 -2.08 -10.30
CA ASN A 285 -18.00 -2.65 -10.04
C ASN A 285 -18.57 -3.42 -11.26
N THR A 286 -17.90 -3.38 -12.41
CA THR A 286 -18.39 -3.98 -13.65
C THR A 286 -17.74 -5.36 -13.86
N PRO A 287 -18.51 -6.40 -14.18
CA PRO A 287 -17.96 -7.69 -14.57
C PRO A 287 -16.97 -7.55 -15.73
N SER A 288 -15.90 -8.36 -15.75
CA SER A 288 -14.81 -8.29 -16.74
C SER A 288 -15.30 -8.36 -18.20
N THR A 289 -16.40 -9.05 -18.45
CA THR A 289 -17.04 -9.16 -19.78
C THR A 289 -17.61 -7.83 -20.29
N LEU A 290 -17.95 -6.90 -19.41
CA LEU A 290 -18.51 -5.59 -19.75
C LEU A 290 -17.48 -4.45 -19.74
N ASN A 291 -16.25 -4.71 -19.34
CA ASN A 291 -15.21 -3.66 -19.29
C ASN A 291 -14.90 -3.06 -20.66
N THR A 292 -14.88 -3.87 -21.72
CA THR A 292 -14.64 -3.39 -23.09
C THR A 292 -15.78 -2.50 -23.60
N PRO A 293 -17.07 -2.91 -23.51
CA PRO A 293 -18.18 -2.02 -23.85
C PRO A 293 -18.20 -0.72 -23.02
N LEU A 294 -17.95 -0.78 -21.73
CA LEU A 294 -17.87 0.41 -20.86
C LEU A 294 -16.80 1.39 -21.33
N SER A 295 -15.60 0.88 -21.63
CA SER A 295 -14.49 1.69 -22.11
C SER A 295 -14.81 2.35 -23.46
N LEU A 296 -15.49 1.65 -24.36
CA LEU A 296 -15.91 2.19 -25.66
C LEU A 296 -16.96 3.30 -25.48
N ILE A 297 -17.97 3.08 -24.64
CA ILE A 297 -19.00 4.09 -24.34
C ILE A 297 -18.34 5.33 -23.74
N ALA A 298 -17.44 5.14 -22.76
CA ALA A 298 -16.71 6.23 -22.13
C ALA A 298 -15.89 7.05 -23.16
N ALA A 299 -15.18 6.36 -24.06
CA ALA A 299 -14.40 7.03 -25.11
C ALA A 299 -15.26 7.86 -26.06
N ILE A 300 -16.43 7.36 -26.45
CA ILE A 300 -17.36 8.06 -27.35
C ILE A 300 -18.04 9.23 -26.62
N VAL A 301 -18.61 8.97 -25.43
CA VAL A 301 -19.43 9.97 -24.72
C VAL A 301 -18.56 11.07 -24.13
N ILE A 302 -17.52 10.72 -23.37
CA ILE A 302 -16.66 11.70 -22.72
C ILE A 302 -15.67 12.30 -23.71
N GLY A 303 -15.18 11.55 -24.68
CA GLY A 303 -14.26 12.02 -25.71
C GLY A 303 -14.97 12.78 -26.82
N GLU A 304 -15.56 12.07 -27.75
CA GLU A 304 -16.03 12.64 -29.01
C GLU A 304 -17.26 13.53 -28.85
N PHE A 305 -18.33 13.05 -28.22
CA PHE A 305 -19.56 13.82 -28.10
C PHE A 305 -19.40 15.05 -27.24
N SER A 306 -18.62 14.98 -26.16
CA SER A 306 -18.44 16.12 -25.25
C SER A 306 -17.66 17.27 -25.91
N VAL A 307 -16.71 16.94 -26.78
CA VAL A 307 -15.99 17.95 -27.58
C VAL A 307 -16.87 18.52 -28.69
N ASN A 308 -17.58 17.65 -29.43
CA ASN A 308 -18.46 18.09 -30.53
C ASN A 308 -19.63 18.95 -30.04
N THR A 309 -20.10 18.75 -28.82
CA THR A 309 -21.17 19.55 -28.19
C THR A 309 -20.63 20.81 -27.48
N GLY A 310 -19.32 21.01 -27.44
CA GLY A 310 -18.69 22.20 -26.84
C GLY A 310 -18.60 22.18 -25.31
N TRP A 311 -18.82 21.00 -24.67
CA TRP A 311 -18.62 20.87 -23.23
C TRP A 311 -17.14 20.93 -22.84
N PHE A 312 -16.27 20.32 -23.65
CA PHE A 312 -14.83 20.29 -23.41
C PHE A 312 -14.06 20.72 -24.67
N ASN A 313 -12.93 21.41 -24.45
CA ASN A 313 -11.98 21.71 -25.48
C ASN A 313 -11.06 20.50 -25.74
N GLN A 314 -10.59 20.33 -26.96
CA GLN A 314 -9.67 19.25 -27.33
C GLN A 314 -8.38 19.27 -26.51
N GLN A 315 -7.84 20.45 -26.23
CA GLN A 315 -6.65 20.63 -25.41
C GLN A 315 -6.88 20.20 -23.96
N THR A 316 -8.02 20.58 -23.36
CA THR A 316 -8.39 20.15 -22.01
C THR A 316 -8.48 18.63 -21.92
N MET A 317 -9.10 18.00 -22.93
CA MET A 317 -9.20 16.54 -23.03
C MET A 317 -7.83 15.88 -23.12
N LEU A 318 -6.93 16.42 -23.94
CA LEU A 318 -5.57 15.89 -24.10
C LEU A 318 -4.78 15.95 -22.78
N TYR A 319 -4.76 17.10 -22.10
CA TYR A 319 -4.04 17.24 -20.84
C TYR A 319 -4.62 16.34 -19.73
N MET A 320 -5.95 16.24 -19.66
CA MET A 320 -6.59 15.32 -18.72
C MET A 320 -6.34 13.85 -19.05
N ALA A 321 -6.27 13.46 -20.31
CA ALA A 321 -5.90 12.11 -20.70
C ALA A 321 -4.48 11.73 -20.24
N VAL A 322 -3.50 12.63 -20.40
CA VAL A 322 -2.14 12.43 -19.89
C VAL A 322 -2.13 12.27 -18.38
N VAL A 323 -2.87 13.13 -17.65
CA VAL A 323 -2.98 13.02 -16.18
C VAL A 323 -3.69 11.74 -15.75
N ALA A 324 -4.73 11.32 -16.46
CA ALA A 324 -5.43 10.07 -16.18
C ALA A 324 -4.48 8.85 -16.34
N ILE A 325 -3.71 8.81 -17.44
CA ILE A 325 -2.68 7.78 -17.65
C ILE A 325 -1.65 7.83 -16.52
N ALA A 326 -1.16 9.02 -16.16
CA ALA A 326 -0.23 9.21 -15.06
C ALA A 326 -0.78 8.68 -13.72
N ASN A 327 -2.05 8.90 -13.42
CA ASN A 327 -2.70 8.36 -12.22
C ASN A 327 -2.76 6.82 -12.22
N PHE A 328 -2.86 6.17 -13.37
CA PHE A 328 -2.85 4.70 -13.48
C PHE A 328 -1.45 4.09 -13.35
N THR A 329 -0.39 4.88 -13.50
CA THR A 329 0.99 4.38 -13.32
C THR A 329 1.38 4.23 -11.85
N HIS A 330 0.60 4.77 -10.91
CA HIS A 330 0.89 4.62 -9.49
C HIS A 330 0.34 3.29 -8.97
N GLU A 331 1.22 2.44 -8.46
CA GLU A 331 0.86 1.19 -7.78
C GLU A 331 0.09 1.47 -6.47
N ASN A 332 0.47 2.54 -5.76
CA ASN A 332 -0.17 2.95 -4.51
C ASN A 332 -1.29 3.98 -4.77
N TYR A 333 -2.54 3.56 -4.56
CA TYR A 333 -3.71 4.43 -4.76
C TYR A 333 -3.78 5.60 -3.77
N GLU A 334 -3.32 5.44 -2.52
CA GLU A 334 -3.32 6.53 -1.55
C GLU A 334 -2.42 7.68 -2.00
N LEU A 335 -1.23 7.34 -2.57
CA LEU A 335 -0.35 8.34 -3.16
C LEU A 335 -1.01 9.01 -4.38
N ALA A 336 -1.65 8.24 -5.27
CA ALA A 336 -2.34 8.77 -6.43
C ALA A 336 -3.43 9.77 -6.03
N TYR A 337 -4.26 9.45 -5.02
CA TYR A 337 -5.26 10.36 -4.49
C TYR A 337 -4.65 11.55 -3.75
N SER A 338 -3.54 11.36 -3.03
CA SER A 338 -2.82 12.47 -2.38
C SER A 338 -2.34 13.50 -3.40
N VAL A 339 -1.73 13.05 -4.49
CA VAL A 339 -1.30 13.90 -5.61
C VAL A 339 -2.50 14.58 -6.28
N LYS A 340 -3.61 13.86 -6.48
CA LYS A 340 -4.85 14.42 -7.02
C LYS A 340 -5.42 15.53 -6.14
N PHE A 341 -5.53 15.33 -4.84
CA PHE A 341 -6.04 16.38 -3.93
C PHE A 341 -5.16 17.63 -3.95
N LEU A 342 -3.83 17.47 -3.95
CA LEU A 342 -2.91 18.59 -4.09
C LEU A 342 -3.07 19.31 -5.44
N ARG A 343 -3.26 18.57 -6.52
CA ARG A 343 -3.53 19.13 -7.86
C ARG A 343 -4.82 19.94 -7.87
N ILE A 344 -5.91 19.45 -7.29
CA ILE A 344 -7.18 20.17 -7.18
C ILE A 344 -7.00 21.47 -6.39
N ILE A 345 -6.27 21.44 -5.27
CA ILE A 345 -5.95 22.65 -4.48
C ILE A 345 -5.13 23.64 -5.33
N MET A 346 -4.13 23.15 -6.07
CA MET A 346 -3.36 24.00 -6.99
C MET A 346 -4.23 24.60 -8.10
N LEU A 347 -5.17 23.84 -8.67
CA LEU A 347 -6.13 24.35 -9.66
C LEU A 347 -6.96 25.50 -9.08
N ILE A 348 -7.48 25.33 -7.86
CA ILE A 348 -8.26 26.38 -7.17
C ILE A 348 -7.40 27.62 -6.92
N PHE A 349 -6.18 27.47 -6.42
CA PHE A 349 -5.27 28.60 -6.19
C PHE A 349 -4.91 29.30 -7.50
N THR A 350 -4.62 28.54 -8.56
CA THR A 350 -4.30 29.10 -9.89
C THR A 350 -5.50 29.84 -10.48
N GLN A 351 -6.72 29.34 -10.32
CA GLN A 351 -7.93 30.00 -10.80
C GLN A 351 -8.17 31.35 -10.12
N ILE A 352 -7.93 31.41 -8.79
CA ILE A 352 -8.24 32.62 -7.99
C ILE A 352 -7.13 33.68 -8.13
N PHE A 353 -5.86 33.28 -8.09
CA PHE A 353 -4.71 34.17 -7.96
C PHE A 353 -3.76 34.13 -9.18
N GLY A 354 -4.12 33.43 -10.26
CA GLY A 354 -3.29 33.31 -11.46
C GLY A 354 -1.89 32.75 -11.16
N LEU A 355 -0.85 33.41 -11.67
CA LEU A 355 0.54 33.00 -11.47
C LEU A 355 0.95 32.94 -10.00
N TYR A 356 0.51 33.89 -9.18
CA TYR A 356 0.80 33.87 -7.73
C TYR A 356 0.15 32.68 -7.04
N GLY A 357 -1.05 32.29 -7.48
CA GLY A 357 -1.76 31.11 -7.01
C GLY A 357 -1.04 29.83 -7.38
N PHE A 358 -0.52 29.72 -8.61
CA PHE A 358 0.26 28.58 -9.06
C PHE A 358 1.55 28.41 -8.21
N ILE A 359 2.32 29.50 -8.02
CA ILE A 359 3.52 29.50 -7.19
C ILE A 359 3.17 29.16 -5.74
N GLY A 360 2.12 29.78 -5.20
CA GLY A 360 1.61 29.49 -3.85
C GLY A 360 1.19 28.04 -3.68
N GLY A 361 0.55 27.43 -4.69
CA GLY A 361 0.21 26.02 -4.74
C GLY A 361 1.42 25.08 -4.71
N ILE A 362 2.50 25.42 -5.41
CA ILE A 362 3.77 24.68 -5.34
C ILE A 362 4.35 24.77 -3.94
N ILE A 363 4.44 25.97 -3.35
CA ILE A 363 4.97 26.17 -1.99
C ILE A 363 4.13 25.39 -0.97
N PHE A 364 2.80 25.46 -1.09
CA PHE A 364 1.87 24.70 -0.23
C PHE A 364 2.12 23.19 -0.36
N THR A 365 2.24 22.67 -1.57
CA THR A 365 2.53 21.24 -1.81
C THR A 365 3.84 20.82 -1.18
N LEU A 366 4.92 21.60 -1.40
CA LEU A 366 6.23 21.31 -0.80
C LEU A 366 6.18 21.37 0.73
N ALA A 367 5.42 22.30 1.31
CA ALA A 367 5.23 22.40 2.75
C ALA A 367 4.46 21.19 3.30
N VAL A 368 3.35 20.78 2.65
CA VAL A 368 2.54 19.64 3.10
C VAL A 368 3.35 18.33 3.05
N VAL A 369 4.11 18.11 1.97
CA VAL A 369 4.96 16.92 1.82
C VAL A 369 6.17 16.98 2.77
N GLY A 370 6.84 18.11 2.87
CA GLY A 370 8.06 18.29 3.66
C GLY A 370 7.82 18.25 5.18
N LEU A 371 6.70 18.80 5.66
CA LEU A 371 6.33 18.77 7.07
C LEU A 371 5.68 17.45 7.51
N ASN A 372 5.40 16.56 6.56
CA ASN A 372 4.83 15.26 6.85
C ASN A 372 5.86 14.36 7.57
N LYS A 373 5.39 13.51 8.49
CA LYS A 373 6.24 12.60 9.27
C LYS A 373 5.80 11.15 9.06
N THR A 374 6.76 10.25 9.10
CA THR A 374 6.52 8.79 9.13
C THR A 374 5.94 8.38 10.49
N ILE A 375 5.51 7.14 10.62
CA ILE A 375 5.07 6.56 11.91
C ILE A 375 6.21 6.54 12.94
N ALA A 376 7.45 6.38 12.48
CA ALA A 376 8.63 6.47 13.34
C ALA A 376 8.91 7.89 13.88
N GLY A 377 8.21 8.91 13.34
CA GLY A 377 8.46 10.32 13.67
C GLY A 377 9.59 10.94 12.85
N THR A 378 10.24 10.21 11.98
CA THR A 378 11.22 10.70 11.00
C THR A 378 10.55 11.47 9.87
N SER A 379 11.32 12.22 9.09
CA SER A 379 10.79 12.96 7.94
C SER A 379 10.24 12.01 6.87
N TYR A 380 9.07 12.35 6.32
CA TYR A 380 8.44 11.59 5.23
C TYR A 380 9.22 11.68 3.91
N VAL A 381 9.99 12.77 3.75
CA VAL A 381 10.84 13.00 2.57
C VAL A 381 12.30 12.58 2.78
N TYR A 382 12.59 11.80 3.82
CA TYR A 382 13.93 11.24 3.96
C TYR A 382 14.27 10.40 2.71
N PRO A 383 15.49 10.53 2.14
CA PRO A 383 16.71 11.17 2.63
C PRO A 383 16.93 12.63 2.17
N LEU A 384 15.91 13.34 1.75
CA LEU A 384 16.03 14.75 1.35
C LEU A 384 16.10 15.67 2.60
N MET A 385 15.34 15.32 3.65
CA MET A 385 15.35 16.01 4.95
C MET A 385 15.39 15.00 6.10
N PRO A 386 16.48 14.93 6.92
CA PRO A 386 17.78 15.56 6.69
C PRO A 386 18.46 15.03 5.43
N LEU A 387 19.30 15.85 4.80
CA LEU A 387 19.95 15.47 3.55
C LEU A 387 21.05 14.43 3.81
N ASP A 388 20.84 13.20 3.37
CA ASP A 388 21.86 12.18 3.21
C ASP A 388 22.11 11.97 1.71
N PHE A 389 23.12 12.66 1.19
CA PHE A 389 23.42 12.69 -0.25
C PHE A 389 23.69 11.30 -0.83
N LYS A 390 24.28 10.41 -0.05
CA LYS A 390 24.60 9.05 -0.49
C LYS A 390 23.33 8.21 -0.64
N VAL A 391 22.48 8.20 0.38
CA VAL A 391 21.19 7.49 0.36
C VAL A 391 20.27 8.14 -0.68
N PHE A 392 20.31 9.48 -0.80
CA PHE A 392 19.54 10.22 -1.80
C PHE A 392 19.88 9.76 -3.21
N LEU A 393 21.15 9.71 -3.59
CA LEU A 393 21.56 9.20 -4.91
C LEU A 393 21.12 7.74 -5.14
N GLN A 394 21.13 6.89 -4.10
CA GLN A 394 20.68 5.50 -4.21
C GLN A 394 19.16 5.38 -4.44
N ARG A 395 18.37 6.42 -4.09
CA ARG A 395 16.93 6.46 -4.40
C ARG A 395 16.66 6.77 -5.87
N PHE A 396 17.58 7.44 -6.57
CA PHE A 396 17.46 7.73 -8.01
C PHE A 396 18.15 6.66 -8.86
N TYR A 397 19.32 6.19 -8.42
CA TYR A 397 20.12 5.22 -9.17
C TYR A 397 20.07 3.86 -8.50
N ARG A 398 19.70 2.84 -9.27
CA ARG A 398 19.82 1.46 -8.82
C ARG A 398 21.27 1.05 -8.75
N VAL A 399 21.80 0.82 -7.54
CA VAL A 399 23.13 0.32 -7.30
C VAL A 399 23.14 -1.21 -7.44
N SER A 400 24.14 -1.78 -8.14
CA SER A 400 24.27 -3.24 -8.25
C SER A 400 24.61 -3.85 -6.88
N LEU A 401 24.17 -5.10 -6.62
CA LEU A 401 24.43 -5.80 -5.36
C LEU A 401 25.92 -5.89 -5.02
N LYS A 402 26.79 -6.08 -6.04
CA LYS A 402 28.26 -6.11 -5.85
C LYS A 402 28.83 -4.78 -5.36
N ALA A 403 28.24 -3.67 -5.74
CA ALA A 403 28.69 -2.34 -5.29
C ALA A 403 28.13 -2.00 -3.89
N LYS A 404 26.98 -2.56 -3.48
CA LYS A 404 26.40 -2.39 -2.14
C LYS A 404 27.23 -3.13 -1.07
N ASN A 405 27.84 -4.26 -1.42
CA ASN A 405 28.64 -5.09 -0.50
C ASN A 405 30.12 -4.69 -0.39
N LYS A 406 30.59 -3.67 -1.10
CA LYS A 406 31.96 -3.13 -0.98
C LYS A 406 32.04 -2.03 0.10
N LYS A 407 31.42 -2.28 1.26
CA LYS A 407 31.57 -1.44 2.46
C LYS A 407 32.06 -2.27 3.61
#